data_398fbf438cd17ed635599130279cf9a1
#
_entry.id   398fbf438cd17ed635599130279cf9a1
#
_cell.length_a   1.000
_cell.length_b   1.000
_cell.length_c   1.000
_cell.angle_alpha   90.00
_cell.angle_beta   90.00
_cell.angle_gamma   90.00
#
_symmetry.space_group_name_H-M   'P 1'
#
loop_
_entity.id
_entity.type
_entity.pdbx_description
1 polymer ?
#
loop_
_entity_poly.entity_id
_entity_poly.type
_entity_poly.pdbx_seq_one_letter_code
_entity_poly.pdbx_strand_id
1 'polypeptide(L)'
;MVKHAILWKLKEELTAEEKENVKAGIKEGLEGLAGKVPGLVDVKVNINGLPTSTVDVMLDTTFTDADALKAYSTNPFHVAIADGKVRPYTAVRSCLDYEV
;
A
#
# COMPACT_ATOMS: atom_id res chain seq x y z
N MET A 1 -10.89 6.47 -14.81
CA MET A 1 -10.44 5.73 -13.62
C MET A 1 -9.49 6.58 -12.80
N VAL A 2 -9.32 6.23 -11.52
CA VAL A 2 -8.45 6.95 -10.60
C VAL A 2 -7.33 6.04 -10.14
N LYS A 3 -6.11 6.56 -10.15
CA LYS A 3 -4.93 5.88 -9.61
C LYS A 3 -4.62 6.43 -8.23
N HIS A 4 -4.25 5.53 -7.32
CA HIS A 4 -3.83 5.85 -5.98
C HIS A 4 -2.47 5.19 -5.76
N ALA A 5 -1.43 6.01 -5.70
CA ALA A 5 -0.06 5.54 -5.53
C ALA A 5 0.49 6.00 -4.20
N ILE A 6 1.05 5.07 -3.43
CA ILE A 6 1.69 5.37 -2.16
C ILE A 6 3.11 4.81 -2.16
N LEU A 7 4.02 5.61 -1.64
CA LEU A 7 5.40 5.21 -1.40
C LEU A 7 5.64 5.21 0.11
N TRP A 8 6.19 4.11 0.63
CA TRP A 8 6.54 4.01 2.04
C TRP A 8 8.02 3.76 2.25
N LYS A 9 8.57 4.45 3.22
CA LYS A 9 9.87 4.13 3.78
C LYS A 9 9.65 3.44 5.12
N LEU A 10 10.28 2.29 5.32
CA LEU A 10 10.17 1.53 6.56
C LEU A 10 11.03 2.18 7.65
N LYS A 11 10.69 1.90 8.91
CA LYS A 11 11.46 2.39 10.05
C LYS A 11 12.88 1.84 10.02
N GLU A 12 13.87 2.70 10.27
CA GLU A 12 15.28 2.32 10.20
C GLU A 12 15.71 1.36 11.31
N GLU A 13 15.04 1.39 12.45
CA GLU A 13 15.32 0.50 13.57
C GLU A 13 14.98 -0.97 13.30
N LEU A 14 14.22 -1.25 12.22
CA LEU A 14 13.94 -2.62 11.80
C LEU A 14 15.21 -3.27 11.24
N THR A 15 15.45 -4.52 11.60
CA THR A 15 16.56 -5.31 11.03
C THR A 15 16.26 -5.63 9.56
N ALA A 16 17.26 -6.05 8.79
CA ALA A 16 17.07 -6.46 7.41
C ALA A 16 16.03 -7.58 7.28
N GLU A 17 16.06 -8.55 8.18
CA GLU A 17 15.09 -9.66 8.22
C GLU A 17 13.69 -9.15 8.54
N GLU A 18 13.55 -8.28 9.53
CA GLU A 18 12.27 -7.67 9.88
C GLU A 18 11.69 -6.88 8.72
N LYS A 19 12.51 -6.11 7.99
CA LYS A 19 12.08 -5.37 6.82
C LYS A 19 11.55 -6.29 5.73
N GLU A 20 12.21 -7.41 5.46
CA GLU A 20 11.73 -8.37 4.47
C GLU A 20 10.38 -8.98 4.87
N ASN A 21 10.21 -9.31 6.16
CA ASN A 21 8.94 -9.82 6.68
C ASN A 21 7.82 -8.77 6.59
N VAL A 22 8.11 -7.52 6.90
CA VAL A 22 7.16 -6.41 6.80
C VAL A 22 6.73 -6.19 5.35
N LYS A 23 7.68 -6.16 4.41
CA LYS A 23 7.37 -6.03 2.98
C LYS A 23 6.46 -7.14 2.49
N ALA A 24 6.76 -8.39 2.83
CA ALA A 24 5.93 -9.53 2.45
C ALA A 24 4.53 -9.43 3.04
N GLY A 25 4.40 -9.00 4.30
CA GLY A 25 3.12 -8.82 4.96
C GLY A 25 2.27 -7.71 4.35
N ILE A 26 2.88 -6.58 3.99
CA ILE A 26 2.20 -5.47 3.32
C ILE A 26 1.69 -5.93 1.95
N LYS A 27 2.52 -6.59 1.16
CA LYS A 27 2.15 -7.09 -0.16
C LYS A 27 1.00 -8.08 -0.08
N GLU A 28 1.11 -9.08 0.76
CA GLU A 28 0.07 -10.10 0.94
C GLU A 28 -1.24 -9.47 1.41
N GLY A 29 -1.19 -8.60 2.41
CA GLY A 29 -2.37 -7.98 2.98
C GLY A 29 -3.09 -7.07 2.01
N LEU A 30 -2.38 -6.17 1.35
CA LEU A 30 -3.00 -5.20 0.44
C LEU A 30 -3.44 -5.84 -0.86
N GLU A 31 -2.64 -6.71 -1.46
CA GLU A 31 -3.05 -7.44 -2.67
C GLU A 31 -4.23 -8.38 -2.38
N GLY A 32 -4.34 -8.87 -1.16
CA GLY A 32 -5.48 -9.68 -0.72
C GLY A 32 -6.81 -8.93 -0.68
N LEU A 33 -6.81 -7.61 -0.81
CA LEU A 33 -8.03 -6.79 -0.88
C LEU A 33 -8.70 -6.88 -2.25
N ALA A 34 -8.03 -7.41 -3.27
CA ALA A 34 -8.61 -7.58 -4.60
C ALA A 34 -9.90 -8.40 -4.52
N GLY A 35 -10.97 -7.87 -5.11
CA GLY A 35 -12.29 -8.51 -5.10
C GLY A 35 -13.09 -8.33 -3.80
N LYS A 36 -12.52 -7.68 -2.77
CA LYS A 36 -13.19 -7.47 -1.47
C LYS A 36 -13.65 -6.04 -1.24
N VAL A 37 -13.15 -5.10 -2.03
CA VAL A 37 -13.43 -3.67 -1.88
C VAL A 37 -14.17 -3.17 -3.10
N PRO A 38 -15.41 -2.63 -2.94
CA PRO A 38 -16.15 -2.10 -4.09
C PRO A 38 -15.37 -0.99 -4.80
N GLY A 39 -15.31 -1.06 -6.12
CA GLY A 39 -14.64 -0.05 -6.95
C GLY A 39 -13.12 -0.19 -7.04
N LEU A 40 -12.52 -1.11 -6.31
CA LEU A 40 -11.10 -1.44 -6.45
C LEU A 40 -10.91 -2.33 -7.68
N VAL A 41 -10.33 -1.77 -8.74
CA VAL A 41 -10.14 -2.46 -10.03
C VAL A 41 -8.89 -3.32 -10.02
N ASP A 42 -7.78 -2.77 -9.48
CA ASP A 42 -6.49 -3.45 -9.45
C ASP A 42 -5.69 -2.96 -8.25
N VAL A 43 -4.90 -3.87 -7.68
CA VAL A 43 -3.98 -3.57 -6.58
C VAL A 43 -2.69 -4.33 -6.79
N LYS A 44 -1.58 -3.60 -6.76
CA LYS A 44 -0.24 -4.17 -6.89
C LYS A 44 0.69 -3.52 -5.87
N VAL A 45 1.48 -4.32 -5.18
CA VAL A 45 2.48 -3.85 -4.23
C VAL A 45 3.86 -4.27 -4.73
N ASN A 46 4.75 -3.31 -4.90
CA ASN A 46 6.12 -3.52 -5.34
C ASN A 46 7.05 -3.42 -4.13
N ILE A 47 7.81 -4.48 -3.87
CA ILE A 47 8.68 -4.58 -2.69
C ILE A 47 10.16 -4.85 -3.04
N ASN A 48 10.48 -5.07 -4.31
CA ASN A 48 11.83 -5.40 -4.77
C ASN A 48 12.43 -4.25 -5.56
N GLY A 49 12.70 -3.13 -4.89
CA GLY A 49 13.31 -1.97 -5.52
C GLY A 49 14.76 -2.22 -5.91
N LEU A 50 15.23 -1.48 -6.92
CA LEU A 50 16.63 -1.47 -7.30
C LEU A 50 17.45 -0.65 -6.28
N PRO A 51 18.79 -0.80 -6.25
CA PRO A 51 19.62 -0.04 -5.30
C PRO A 51 19.53 1.48 -5.43
N THR A 52 19.04 1.98 -6.56
CA THR A 52 18.78 3.41 -6.77
C THR A 52 17.52 3.92 -6.06
N SER A 53 16.71 3.01 -5.50
CA SER A 53 15.45 3.38 -4.82
C SER A 53 15.72 4.07 -3.49
N THR A 54 14.90 5.07 -3.17
CA THR A 54 14.98 5.83 -1.91
C THR A 54 13.86 5.46 -0.94
N VAL A 55 12.93 4.60 -1.37
CA VAL A 55 11.84 4.07 -0.55
C VAL A 55 11.80 2.55 -0.67
N ASP A 56 11.03 1.90 0.18
CA ASP A 56 11.07 0.44 0.32
C ASP A 56 9.90 -0.26 -0.33
N VAL A 57 8.71 0.37 -0.34
CA VAL A 57 7.47 -0.24 -0.79
C VAL A 57 6.66 0.76 -1.60
N MET A 58 6.08 0.30 -2.71
CA MET A 58 5.14 1.09 -3.50
C MET A 58 3.82 0.35 -3.63
N LEU A 59 2.73 1.05 -3.31
CA LEU A 59 1.38 0.60 -3.59
C LEU A 59 0.89 1.28 -4.87
N ASP A 60 0.44 0.50 -5.84
CA ASP A 60 -0.18 0.98 -7.07
C ASP A 60 -1.58 0.40 -7.16
N THR A 61 -2.59 1.25 -6.99
CA THR A 61 -4.00 0.84 -7.03
C THR A 61 -4.76 1.63 -8.08
N THR A 62 -5.80 0.99 -8.62
CA THR A 62 -6.72 1.60 -9.58
C THR A 62 -8.14 1.47 -9.06
N PHE A 63 -8.89 2.56 -9.08
CA PHE A 63 -10.29 2.62 -8.67
C PHE A 63 -11.16 3.09 -9.82
N THR A 64 -12.45 2.72 -9.79
CA THR A 64 -13.41 3.13 -10.82
C THR A 64 -13.59 4.65 -10.85
N ASP A 65 -13.57 5.31 -9.70
CA ASP A 65 -13.74 6.75 -9.54
C ASP A 65 -13.20 7.24 -8.20
N ALA A 66 -13.26 8.57 -7.98
CA ALA A 66 -12.78 9.19 -6.76
C ALA A 66 -13.61 8.82 -5.52
N ASP A 67 -14.91 8.57 -5.71
CA ASP A 67 -15.78 8.15 -4.59
C ASP A 67 -15.40 6.76 -4.09
N ALA A 68 -15.06 5.85 -4.99
CA ALA A 68 -14.58 4.51 -4.63
C ALA A 68 -13.26 4.59 -3.84
N LEU A 69 -12.34 5.45 -4.24
CA LEU A 69 -11.10 5.68 -3.50
C LEU A 69 -11.38 6.24 -2.10
N LYS A 70 -12.27 7.20 -2.00
CA LYS A 70 -12.65 7.79 -0.71
C LYS A 70 -13.27 6.74 0.22
N ALA A 71 -14.15 5.90 -0.30
CA ALA A 71 -14.77 4.81 0.48
C ALA A 71 -13.73 3.76 0.91
N TYR A 72 -12.71 3.51 0.08
CA TYR A 72 -11.63 2.59 0.40
C TYR A 72 -10.88 3.00 1.67
N SER A 73 -10.62 4.27 1.87
CA SER A 73 -9.86 4.76 3.02
C SER A 73 -10.50 4.40 4.37
N THR A 74 -11.81 4.24 4.40
CA THR A 74 -12.58 3.89 5.61
C THR A 74 -13.11 2.46 5.59
N ASN A 75 -12.85 1.70 4.52
CA ASN A 75 -13.32 0.32 4.41
C ASN A 75 -12.68 -0.55 5.50
N PRO A 76 -13.47 -1.35 6.26
CA PRO A 76 -12.94 -2.14 7.38
C PRO A 76 -11.84 -3.12 6.99
N PHE A 77 -11.91 -3.72 5.80
CA PHE A 77 -10.86 -4.64 5.33
C PHE A 77 -9.54 -3.89 5.12
N HIS A 78 -9.60 -2.70 4.49
CA HIS A 78 -8.42 -1.86 4.29
C HIS A 78 -7.85 -1.36 5.62
N VAL A 79 -8.70 -0.84 6.50
CA VAL A 79 -8.28 -0.29 7.81
C VAL A 79 -7.58 -1.36 8.64
N ALA A 80 -8.10 -2.59 8.66
CA ALA A 80 -7.48 -3.69 9.41
C ALA A 80 -6.05 -3.97 8.91
N ILE A 81 -5.84 -4.01 7.59
CA ILE A 81 -4.51 -4.23 7.01
C ILE A 81 -3.58 -3.04 7.30
N ALA A 82 -4.07 -1.81 7.10
CA ALA A 82 -3.27 -0.61 7.33
C ALA A 82 -2.81 -0.51 8.79
N ASP A 83 -3.70 -0.74 9.73
CA ASP A 83 -3.39 -0.63 11.16
C ASP A 83 -2.53 -1.78 11.68
N GLY A 84 -2.66 -2.98 11.13
CA GLY A 84 -1.93 -4.15 11.60
C GLY A 84 -0.61 -4.41 10.91
N LYS A 85 -0.52 -4.11 9.60
CA LYS A 85 0.63 -4.52 8.78
C LYS A 85 1.44 -3.38 8.18
N VAL A 86 0.91 -2.16 8.13
CA VAL A 86 1.54 -1.02 7.45
C VAL A 86 1.99 0.06 8.43
N ARG A 87 1.05 0.69 9.11
CA ARG A 87 1.31 1.85 9.96
C ARG A 87 2.34 1.62 11.07
N PRO A 88 2.35 0.46 11.75
CA PRO A 88 3.34 0.24 12.82
C PRO A 88 4.78 0.20 12.34
N TYR A 89 5.02 -0.05 11.05
CA TYR A 89 6.36 -0.32 10.52
C TYR A 89 6.86 0.75 9.53
N THR A 90 6.05 1.74 9.20
CA THR A 90 6.41 2.77 8.22
C THR A 90 6.76 4.09 8.88
N ALA A 91 7.87 4.71 8.44
CA ALA A 91 8.34 5.99 8.95
C ALA A 91 7.86 7.16 8.10
N VAL A 92 7.84 6.99 6.78
CA VAL A 92 7.46 8.03 5.82
C VAL A 92 6.44 7.47 4.84
N ARG A 93 5.41 8.27 4.56
CA ARG A 93 4.37 7.96 3.58
C ARG A 93 4.22 9.13 2.63
N SER A 94 4.28 8.84 1.33
CA SER A 94 3.97 9.82 0.28
C SER A 94 2.86 9.27 -0.59
N CYS A 95 1.92 10.12 -1.00
CA CYS A 95 0.74 9.70 -1.75
C CYS A 95 0.50 10.66 -2.92
N LEU A 96 0.13 10.09 -4.06
CA LEU A 96 -0.37 10.83 -5.21
C LEU A 96 -1.59 10.12 -5.77
N ASP A 97 -2.71 10.84 -5.83
CA ASP A 97 -3.95 10.37 -6.44
C ASP A 97 -4.19 11.18 -7.71
N TYR A 98 -4.49 10.49 -8.82
CA TYR A 98 -4.67 11.17 -10.11
C TYR A 98 -5.61 10.39 -11.03
N GLU A 99 -6.21 11.11 -11.97
CA GLU A 99 -7.08 10.50 -12.98
C GLU A 99 -6.29 10.05 -14.21
N VAL A 100 -6.75 8.95 -14.78
CA VAL A 100 -6.23 8.40 -16.04
C VAL A 100 -7.36 8.15 -17.03
#